data_33c6c644dc263672503ce1ee6bff8b15
#
_entry.id   33c6c644dc263672503ce1ee6bff8b15
#
_cell.length_a   1.000
_cell.length_b   1.000
_cell.length_c   1.000
_cell.angle_alpha   90.00
_cell.angle_beta   90.00
_cell.angle_gamma   90.00
#
_symmetry.space_group_name_H-M   'P 1'
#
loop_
_entity.id
_entity.type
_entity.pdbx_description
1 polymer ?
#
loop_
_entity_poly.entity_id
_entity_poly.type
_entity_poly.pdbx_seq_one_letter_code
_entity_poly.pdbx_strand_id
1 'polypeptide(L)'
;IKKAQSHNDAGFNTFFKRGWKRFYLKWYSDSHPSAQTLCPKTVELLNRIPSVKAAMFAELPPGSHLGKHRDPYAGSVRYHLGLMTPNDDRCFIEVDGEQHSWRDGEAVIFDETYVHWAQNATDQTRIILFCDVERPMK
;
A
#
# COMPACT_ATOMS: atom_id res chain seq x y z
N ILE A 1 7.34 10.87 -0.96
CA ILE A 1 5.95 11.25 -1.21
C ILE A 1 5.83 12.75 -1.51
N LYS A 2 6.42 13.63 -0.70
CA LYS A 2 6.38 15.09 -0.95
C LYS A 2 6.98 15.48 -2.30
N LYS A 3 8.06 14.82 -2.74
CA LYS A 3 8.62 15.04 -4.06
C LYS A 3 7.68 14.60 -5.18
N ALA A 4 6.95 13.51 -4.97
CA ALA A 4 6.02 12.99 -5.96
C ALA A 4 4.86 13.95 -6.22
N GLN A 5 4.43 14.71 -5.21
CA GLN A 5 3.34 15.68 -5.36
C GLN A 5 3.63 16.74 -6.44
N SER A 6 4.91 17.06 -6.67
CA SER A 6 5.29 18.04 -7.67
C SER A 6 5.18 17.52 -9.11
N HIS A 7 5.08 16.21 -9.30
CA HIS A 7 5.01 15.60 -10.63
C HIS A 7 3.61 15.48 -11.19
N ASN A 8 2.57 15.80 -10.40
CA ASN A 8 1.19 15.78 -10.83
C ASN A 8 0.79 14.49 -11.54
N ASP A 9 1.28 13.36 -11.01
CA ASP A 9 1.00 12.03 -11.56
C ASP A 9 -0.44 11.64 -11.25
N ALA A 10 -1.17 11.12 -12.27
CA ALA A 10 -2.58 10.73 -12.12
C ALA A 10 -2.77 9.67 -11.02
N GLY A 11 -1.82 8.76 -10.85
CA GLY A 11 -1.86 7.76 -9.79
C GLY A 11 -1.77 8.36 -8.40
N PHE A 12 -1.16 9.52 -8.27
CA PHE A 12 -1.02 10.23 -7.01
C PHE A 12 -2.27 11.02 -6.62
N ASN A 13 -2.93 11.63 -7.61
CA ASN A 13 -4.04 12.55 -7.38
C ASN A 13 -5.26 11.90 -6.71
N THR A 14 -5.43 10.59 -6.82
CA THR A 14 -6.61 9.88 -6.33
C THR A 14 -6.78 9.98 -4.82
N PHE A 15 -5.71 10.23 -4.05
CA PHE A 15 -5.73 10.19 -2.59
C PHE A 15 -5.72 11.52 -1.89
N PHE A 16 -5.50 12.60 -2.62
CA PHE A 16 -5.50 13.93 -2.04
C PHE A 16 -6.80 14.28 -1.33
N LYS A 17 -7.93 13.87 -1.91
CA LYS A 17 -9.27 14.21 -1.40
C LYS A 17 -9.60 13.57 -0.06
N ARG A 18 -8.87 12.52 0.36
CA ARG A 18 -9.15 11.77 1.59
C ARG A 18 -8.10 11.98 2.67
N GLY A 19 -7.12 12.87 2.45
CA GLY A 19 -6.01 13.07 3.39
C GLY A 19 -4.97 11.97 3.39
N TRP A 20 -5.17 10.90 2.62
CA TRP A 20 -4.20 9.81 2.48
C TRP A 20 -3.39 10.01 1.21
N LYS A 21 -2.11 9.60 1.27
CA LYS A 21 -1.22 9.75 0.14
C LYS A 21 -0.80 8.37 -0.38
N ARG A 22 -0.86 8.21 -1.68
CA ARG A 22 -0.31 7.05 -2.38
C ARG A 22 0.63 7.53 -3.48
N PHE A 23 1.66 6.75 -3.71
CA PHE A 23 2.57 6.99 -4.81
C PHE A 23 2.73 5.67 -5.58
N TYR A 24 2.15 5.62 -6.78
CA TYR A 24 2.16 4.40 -7.59
C TYR A 24 3.52 4.15 -8.20
N LEU A 25 4.03 2.93 -8.02
CA LEU A 25 5.28 2.45 -8.58
C LEU A 25 5.05 1.57 -9.80
N LYS A 26 3.94 0.84 -9.82
CA LYS A 26 3.54 -0.08 -10.86
C LYS A 26 2.03 -0.25 -10.78
N TRP A 27 1.37 -0.25 -11.94
CA TRP A 27 -0.07 -0.48 -11.97
C TRP A 27 -0.41 -1.27 -13.24
N TYR A 28 -0.40 -2.60 -13.13
CA TYR A 28 -0.66 -3.52 -14.23
C TYR A 28 0.24 -3.22 -15.42
N SER A 29 -0.29 -2.81 -16.57
CA SER A 29 0.51 -2.47 -17.75
C SER A 29 0.86 -0.99 -17.86
N ASP A 30 0.37 -0.15 -16.94
CA ASP A 30 0.61 1.28 -17.00
C ASP A 30 2.00 1.64 -16.49
N SER A 31 2.61 2.66 -17.09
CA SER A 31 3.84 3.24 -16.59
C SER A 31 3.56 4.54 -15.85
N HIS A 32 4.41 4.85 -14.87
CA HIS A 32 4.29 6.05 -14.06
C HIS A 32 5.60 6.83 -14.11
N PRO A 33 5.68 7.91 -14.91
CA PRO A 33 6.93 8.65 -15.11
C PRO A 33 7.57 9.17 -13.83
N SER A 34 6.76 9.64 -12.87
CA SER A 34 7.31 10.12 -11.60
C SER A 34 7.98 9.01 -10.81
N ALA A 35 7.44 7.78 -10.86
CA ALA A 35 8.05 6.63 -10.18
C ALA A 35 9.40 6.28 -10.82
N GLN A 36 9.47 6.28 -12.15
CA GLN A 36 10.71 5.98 -12.87
C GLN A 36 11.79 7.02 -12.59
N THR A 37 11.40 8.27 -12.40
CA THR A 37 12.33 9.36 -12.11
C THR A 37 12.80 9.35 -10.66
N LEU A 38 11.89 9.16 -9.71
CA LEU A 38 12.18 9.31 -8.28
C LEU A 38 12.62 8.01 -7.62
N CYS A 39 12.17 6.86 -8.12
CA CYS A 39 12.42 5.55 -7.51
C CYS A 39 12.83 4.51 -8.56
N PRO A 40 13.86 4.78 -9.39
CA PRO A 40 14.18 3.89 -10.51
C PRO A 40 14.57 2.47 -10.07
N LYS A 41 15.29 2.34 -8.97
CA LYS A 41 15.70 1.02 -8.46
C LYS A 41 14.52 0.21 -7.96
N THR A 42 13.61 0.84 -7.23
CA THR A 42 12.42 0.17 -6.72
C THR A 42 11.54 -0.32 -7.87
N VAL A 43 11.34 0.53 -8.88
CA VAL A 43 10.57 0.16 -10.08
C VAL A 43 11.25 -1.01 -10.80
N GLU A 44 12.57 -0.96 -10.96
CA GLU A 44 13.32 -2.05 -11.59
C GLU A 44 13.13 -3.37 -10.86
N LEU A 45 13.28 -3.36 -9.53
CA LEU A 45 13.11 -4.56 -8.71
C LEU A 45 11.70 -5.14 -8.81
N LEU A 46 10.68 -4.28 -8.76
CA LEU A 46 9.29 -4.71 -8.88
C LEU A 46 9.00 -5.31 -10.26
N ASN A 47 9.60 -4.75 -11.31
CA ASN A 47 9.43 -5.27 -12.67
C ASN A 47 10.09 -6.63 -12.88
N ARG A 48 11.01 -7.04 -12.01
CA ARG A 48 11.61 -8.37 -12.04
C ARG A 48 10.71 -9.44 -11.42
N ILE A 49 9.60 -9.05 -10.82
CA ILE A 49 8.66 -9.96 -10.16
C ILE A 49 7.33 -9.91 -10.91
N PRO A 50 7.12 -10.78 -11.91
CA PRO A 50 5.92 -10.70 -12.76
C PRO A 50 4.61 -10.89 -11.99
N SER A 51 4.62 -11.59 -10.86
CA SER A 51 3.43 -11.81 -10.06
C SER A 51 2.96 -10.55 -9.33
N VAL A 52 3.83 -9.55 -9.18
CA VAL A 52 3.45 -8.24 -8.63
C VAL A 52 2.82 -7.42 -9.76
N LYS A 53 1.50 -7.25 -9.73
CA LYS A 53 0.76 -6.55 -10.78
C LYS A 53 0.58 -5.07 -10.50
N ALA A 54 0.55 -4.70 -9.23
CA ALA A 54 0.47 -3.31 -8.80
C ALA A 54 1.29 -3.11 -7.54
N ALA A 55 1.90 -1.96 -7.41
CA ALA A 55 2.69 -1.60 -6.22
C ALA A 55 2.66 -0.10 -6.02
N MET A 56 2.67 0.30 -4.75
CA MET A 56 2.69 1.71 -4.39
C MET A 56 3.24 1.90 -2.99
N PHE A 57 3.77 3.09 -2.72
CA PHE A 57 3.94 3.56 -1.36
C PHE A 57 2.60 4.10 -0.87
N ALA A 58 2.20 3.73 0.33
CA ALA A 58 0.94 4.16 0.91
C ALA A 58 1.17 4.76 2.29
N GLU A 59 0.62 5.95 2.50
CA GLU A 59 0.75 6.68 3.75
C GLU A 59 -0.59 6.66 4.50
N LEU A 60 -0.54 6.30 5.78
CA LEU A 60 -1.68 6.39 6.68
C LEU A 60 -1.33 7.41 7.77
N PRO A 61 -1.95 8.61 7.73
CA PRO A 61 -1.59 9.67 8.67
C PRO A 61 -1.98 9.36 10.11
N PRO A 62 -1.40 10.09 11.08
CA PRO A 62 -1.81 9.97 12.48
C PRO A 62 -3.31 10.20 12.67
N GLY A 63 -3.93 9.40 13.52
CA GLY A 63 -5.34 9.56 13.88
C GLY A 63 -6.34 9.16 12.78
N SER A 64 -5.90 8.52 11.72
CA SER A 64 -6.76 8.14 10.60
C SER A 64 -7.16 6.67 10.67
N HIS A 65 -8.24 6.33 9.95
CA HIS A 65 -8.66 4.94 9.82
C HIS A 65 -9.31 4.70 8.47
N LEU A 66 -9.30 3.42 8.05
CA LEU A 66 -10.01 2.93 6.89
C LEU A 66 -11.17 2.07 7.39
N GLY A 67 -12.39 2.43 7.00
CA GLY A 67 -13.58 1.70 7.44
C GLY A 67 -13.63 0.27 6.91
N LYS A 68 -14.44 -0.56 7.57
CA LYS A 68 -14.63 -1.95 7.17
C LYS A 68 -15.13 -2.06 5.74
N HIS A 69 -14.45 -2.84 4.93
CA HIS A 69 -14.81 -3.09 3.54
C HIS A 69 -14.19 -4.38 3.05
N ARG A 70 -14.61 -4.81 1.87
CA ARG A 70 -13.98 -5.91 1.16
C ARG A 70 -13.87 -5.54 -0.32
N ASP A 71 -12.84 -6.03 -0.96
CA ASP A 71 -12.68 -5.86 -2.39
C ASP A 71 -13.20 -7.09 -3.12
N PRO A 72 -14.01 -6.92 -4.17
CA PRO A 72 -14.65 -8.06 -4.82
C PRO A 72 -13.74 -8.89 -5.72
N TYR A 73 -12.56 -8.37 -6.09
CA TYR A 73 -11.68 -9.03 -7.03
C TYR A 73 -10.81 -10.07 -6.33
N ALA A 74 -11.00 -11.35 -6.68
CA ALA A 74 -10.27 -12.47 -6.09
C ALA A 74 -9.04 -12.89 -6.89
N GLY A 75 -8.68 -12.17 -7.95
CA GLY A 75 -7.53 -12.50 -8.80
C GLY A 75 -6.17 -12.16 -8.18
N SER A 76 -6.17 -11.40 -7.10
CA SER A 76 -4.94 -11.03 -6.40
C SER A 76 -5.06 -11.22 -4.90
N VAL A 77 -3.90 -11.28 -4.24
CA VAL A 77 -3.78 -11.13 -2.79
C VAL A 77 -2.97 -9.89 -2.52
N ARG A 78 -3.09 -9.34 -1.32
CA ARG A 78 -2.44 -8.09 -0.97
C ARG A 78 -1.25 -8.33 -0.06
N TYR A 79 -0.14 -7.65 -0.39
CA TYR A 79 1.12 -7.72 0.36
C TYR A 79 1.42 -6.33 0.90
N HIS A 80 1.69 -6.23 2.20
CA HIS A 80 2.14 -5.00 2.84
C HIS A 80 3.50 -5.22 3.49
N LEU A 81 4.46 -4.34 3.21
CA LEU A 81 5.76 -4.32 3.88
C LEU A 81 5.90 -3.00 4.63
N GLY A 82 6.12 -3.06 5.94
CA GLY A 82 6.36 -1.87 6.75
C GLY A 82 7.71 -1.24 6.38
N LEU A 83 7.68 0.05 6.01
CA LEU A 83 8.90 0.81 5.69
C LEU A 83 9.22 1.81 6.79
N MET A 84 8.25 2.64 7.14
CA MET A 84 8.37 3.58 8.25
C MET A 84 7.05 3.57 9.00
N THR A 85 7.04 2.94 10.16
CA THR A 85 5.82 2.74 10.95
C THR A 85 6.03 3.24 12.38
N PRO A 86 4.94 3.45 13.14
CA PRO A 86 5.08 3.75 14.58
C PRO A 86 5.61 2.59 15.40
N ASN A 87 5.65 1.37 14.86
CA ASN A 87 6.02 0.15 15.62
C ASN A 87 5.19 0.02 16.90
N ASP A 88 3.88 0.23 16.77
CA ASP A 88 2.95 0.34 17.89
C ASP A 88 1.66 -0.41 17.53
N ASP A 89 1.12 -1.17 18.49
CA ASP A 89 -0.09 -1.96 18.29
C ASP A 89 -1.33 -1.13 17.98
N ARG A 90 -1.30 0.17 18.20
CA ARG A 90 -2.37 1.09 17.84
C ARG A 90 -2.40 1.44 16.36
N CYS A 91 -1.41 0.97 15.60
CA CYS A 91 -1.34 1.12 14.15
C CYS A 91 -1.40 -0.28 13.52
N PHE A 92 -2.57 -0.64 12.99
CA PHE A 92 -2.81 -2.02 12.57
C PHE A 92 -3.84 -2.13 11.45
N ILE A 93 -3.84 -3.30 10.82
CA ILE A 93 -4.92 -3.76 9.94
C ILE A 93 -5.57 -5.00 10.56
N GLU A 94 -6.88 -5.08 10.51
CA GLU A 94 -7.63 -6.26 10.92
C GLU A 94 -8.28 -6.89 9.70
N VAL A 95 -8.03 -8.18 9.48
CA VAL A 95 -8.56 -8.94 8.36
C VAL A 95 -9.28 -10.16 8.93
N ASP A 96 -10.57 -10.26 8.67
CA ASP A 96 -11.42 -11.36 9.15
C ASP A 96 -11.24 -11.60 10.66
N GLY A 97 -11.16 -10.53 11.44
CA GLY A 97 -11.01 -10.58 12.90
C GLY A 97 -9.59 -10.74 13.42
N GLU A 98 -8.59 -10.91 12.55
CA GLU A 98 -7.20 -11.04 12.95
C GLU A 98 -6.45 -9.74 12.72
N GLN A 99 -5.76 -9.25 13.76
CA GLN A 99 -5.00 -8.01 13.70
C GLN A 99 -3.54 -8.25 13.36
N HIS A 100 -3.01 -7.38 12.50
CA HIS A 100 -1.59 -7.28 12.22
C HIS A 100 -1.14 -5.84 12.42
N SER A 101 -0.25 -5.61 13.39
CA SER A 101 0.38 -4.31 13.58
C SER A 101 1.53 -4.17 12.60
N TRP A 102 1.50 -3.13 11.77
CA TRP A 102 2.61 -2.88 10.85
C TRP A 102 3.87 -2.50 11.63
N ARG A 103 4.97 -3.18 11.31
CA ARG A 103 6.28 -2.93 11.89
C ARG A 103 7.30 -2.74 10.79
N ASP A 104 8.34 -1.95 11.07
CA ASP A 104 9.42 -1.74 10.12
C ASP A 104 10.08 -3.07 9.75
N GLY A 105 10.17 -3.34 8.44
CA GLY A 105 10.79 -4.54 7.92
C GLY A 105 9.94 -5.81 8.00
N GLU A 106 8.73 -5.74 8.52
CA GLU A 106 7.82 -6.89 8.61
C GLU A 106 6.75 -6.83 7.53
N ALA A 107 6.39 -7.99 6.99
CA ALA A 107 5.42 -8.11 5.92
C ALA A 107 4.21 -8.93 6.35
N VAL A 108 3.08 -8.65 5.70
CA VAL A 108 1.86 -9.45 5.83
C VAL A 108 1.26 -9.65 4.44
N ILE A 109 0.70 -10.83 4.20
CA ILE A 109 -0.08 -11.14 3.00
C ILE A 109 -1.48 -11.53 3.45
N PHE A 110 -2.50 -10.95 2.81
CA PHE A 110 -3.88 -11.26 3.15
C PHE A 110 -4.77 -11.24 1.92
N ASP A 111 -5.93 -11.90 2.06
CA ASP A 111 -6.95 -11.94 1.04
C ASP A 111 -7.90 -10.76 1.22
N GLU A 112 -7.86 -9.83 0.27
CA GLU A 112 -8.66 -8.59 0.32
C GLU A 112 -10.16 -8.80 0.11
N THR A 113 -10.59 -10.02 -0.24
CA THR A 113 -12.02 -10.36 -0.34
C THR A 113 -12.67 -10.58 1.02
N TYR A 114 -11.86 -10.80 2.08
CA TYR A 114 -12.36 -10.80 3.44
C TYR A 114 -12.56 -9.37 3.94
N VAL A 115 -13.50 -9.21 4.87
CA VAL A 115 -13.71 -7.89 5.49
C VAL A 115 -12.45 -7.46 6.23
N HIS A 116 -11.99 -6.26 5.92
CA HIS A 116 -10.80 -5.71 6.56
C HIS A 116 -10.98 -4.22 6.84
N TRP A 117 -10.24 -3.73 7.82
CA TRP A 117 -10.20 -2.32 8.18
C TRP A 117 -8.85 -2.01 8.81
N ALA A 118 -8.51 -0.75 8.90
CA ALA A 118 -7.22 -0.32 9.38
C ALA A 118 -7.33 0.95 10.21
N GLN A 119 -6.39 1.13 11.13
CA GLN A 119 -6.36 2.30 12.01
C GLN A 119 -4.93 2.67 12.34
N ASN A 120 -4.68 3.97 12.41
CA ASN A 120 -3.46 4.52 12.98
C ASN A 120 -3.84 5.48 14.10
N ALA A 121 -3.93 4.96 15.32
CA ALA A 121 -4.30 5.75 16.51
C ALA A 121 -3.05 6.33 17.22
N THR A 122 -1.93 6.43 16.50
CA THR A 122 -0.71 7.01 17.01
C THR A 122 -0.51 8.44 16.51
N ASP A 123 0.53 9.11 16.98
CA ASP A 123 0.92 10.44 16.53
C ASP A 123 1.97 10.44 15.41
N GLN A 124 2.26 9.26 14.84
CA GLN A 124 3.25 9.09 13.77
C GLN A 124 2.59 8.53 12.51
N THR A 125 3.10 8.95 11.36
CA THR A 125 2.64 8.46 10.06
C THR A 125 3.16 7.04 9.82
N ARG A 126 2.31 6.19 9.18
CA ARG A 126 2.70 4.88 8.69
C ARG A 126 2.94 4.94 7.19
N ILE A 127 4.09 4.45 6.73
CA ILE A 127 4.39 4.28 5.30
C ILE A 127 4.71 2.81 5.06
N ILE A 128 4.01 2.22 4.09
CA ILE A 128 4.22 0.84 3.67
C ILE A 128 4.45 0.76 2.17
N LEU A 129 5.09 -0.33 1.75
CA LEU A 129 5.03 -0.79 0.37
C LEU A 129 3.82 -1.70 0.26
N PHE A 130 2.91 -1.34 -0.64
CA PHE A 130 1.65 -2.03 -0.88
C PHE A 130 1.73 -2.67 -2.25
N CYS A 131 1.47 -3.97 -2.33
CA CYS A 131 1.48 -4.68 -3.61
C CYS A 131 0.22 -5.52 -3.79
N ASP A 132 -0.30 -5.53 -5.02
CA ASP A 132 -1.24 -6.56 -5.46
C ASP A 132 -0.42 -7.66 -6.15
N VAL A 133 -0.49 -8.85 -5.61
CA VAL A 133 0.24 -10.02 -6.10
C VAL A 133 -0.77 -10.97 -6.73
N GLU A 134 -0.46 -11.45 -7.95
CA GLU A 134 -1.32 -12.38 -8.65
C GLU A 134 -1.57 -13.63 -7.81
N ARG A 135 -2.86 -13.95 -7.61
CA ARG A 135 -3.23 -15.17 -6.89
C ARG A 135 -2.95 -16.38 -7.77
N PRO A 136 -2.23 -17.40 -7.27
CA PRO A 136 -2.11 -18.65 -8.02
C PRO A 136 -3.49 -19.29 -8.19
N MET A 137 -3.92 -19.44 -9.43
CA MET A 137 -5.21 -20.05 -9.76
C MET A 137 -4.97 -21.43 -10.32
N LYS A 138 -5.71 -22.40 -9.82
CA LYS A 138 -5.64 -23.77 -10.33
C LYS A 138 -6.73 -24.03 -11.35
#